data_d4f0090f7918b660b07f7f3297090bd3
#
_entry.id   d4f0090f7918b660b07f7f3297090bd3
#
_cell.length_a   1.000
_cell.length_b   1.000
_cell.length_c   1.000
_cell.angle_alpha   90.00
_cell.angle_beta   90.00
_cell.angle_gamma   90.00
#
_symmetry.space_group_name_H-M   'P 1'
#
loop_
_entity.id
_entity.type
_entity.pdbx_description
1 polymer ?
#
loop_
_entity_poly.entity_id
_entity_poly.type
_entity_poly.pdbx_seq_one_letter_code
_entity_poly.pdbx_strand_id
1 'polypeptide(L)'
;AQGILACAEKGRPGQCYILSGDYYTIPQMVEYFHIASGGKAIKAILPMWLAKMTAPLSELYYKLRKQPPLYTPYSLYTLTSNANFSHAKAQRELGYSVRPMLDTVRDMAVWFKEKGFV
;
A
#
# COMPACT_ATOMS: atom_id res chain seq x y z
N ALA A 1 9.56 -11.67 -2.66
CA ALA A 1 10.30 -12.81 -3.20
C ALA A 1 11.06 -13.58 -2.10
N GLN A 2 11.95 -12.93 -1.32
CA GLN A 2 12.78 -13.59 -0.28
C GLN A 2 11.98 -14.37 0.75
N GLY A 3 10.85 -13.84 1.24
CA GLY A 3 9.99 -14.53 2.21
C GLY A 3 9.36 -15.82 1.64
N ILE A 4 9.06 -15.83 0.34
CA ILE A 4 8.52 -17.03 -0.33
C ILE A 4 9.61 -18.10 -0.46
N LEU A 5 10.85 -17.70 -0.81
CA LEU A 5 11.98 -18.62 -0.87
C LEU A 5 12.29 -19.20 0.52
N ALA A 6 12.36 -18.35 1.55
CA ALA A 6 12.53 -18.80 2.93
C ALA A 6 11.43 -19.76 3.39
N CYS A 7 10.19 -19.56 2.94
CA CYS A 7 9.09 -20.45 3.23
C CYS A 7 9.24 -21.80 2.54
N ALA A 8 9.74 -21.81 1.28
CA ALA A 8 10.02 -23.05 0.55
C ALA A 8 11.16 -23.86 1.16
N GLU A 9 12.20 -23.19 1.69
CA GLU A 9 13.38 -23.83 2.27
C GLU A 9 13.19 -24.28 3.73
N LYS A 10 12.52 -23.46 4.54
CA LYS A 10 12.44 -23.62 6.00
C LYS A 10 11.02 -23.81 6.53
N GLY A 11 10.01 -23.65 5.66
CA GLY A 11 8.61 -23.76 6.06
C GLY A 11 8.27 -25.18 6.50
N ARG A 12 7.49 -25.26 7.58
CA ARG A 12 7.00 -26.57 8.06
C ARG A 12 5.73 -26.98 7.32
N PRO A 13 5.61 -28.25 6.86
CA PRO A 13 4.41 -28.75 6.20
C PRO A 13 3.15 -28.51 7.05
N GLY A 14 2.08 -28.05 6.42
CA GLY A 14 0.80 -27.77 7.08
C GLY A 14 0.76 -26.47 7.88
N GLN A 15 1.82 -25.65 7.87
CA GLN A 15 1.84 -24.34 8.53
C GLN A 15 1.61 -23.20 7.55
N CYS A 16 0.85 -22.18 7.99
CA CYS A 16 0.67 -20.93 7.25
C CYS A 16 1.55 -19.84 7.84
N TYR A 17 2.14 -19.02 6.96
CA TYR A 17 2.98 -17.89 7.33
C TYR A 17 2.45 -16.61 6.69
N ILE A 18 2.28 -15.56 7.50
CA ILE A 18 1.91 -14.24 7.01
C ILE A 18 3.22 -13.49 6.68
N LEU A 19 3.39 -13.14 5.41
CA LEU A 19 4.53 -12.37 4.91
C LEU A 19 4.12 -10.92 4.66
N SER A 20 3.62 -10.26 5.71
CA SER A 20 3.24 -8.84 5.63
C SER A 20 4.46 -7.93 5.81
N GLY A 21 4.32 -6.68 5.34
CA GLY A 21 5.22 -5.59 5.70
C GLY A 21 4.86 -4.97 7.05
N ASP A 22 5.57 -3.92 7.42
CA ASP A 22 5.22 -3.08 8.56
C ASP A 22 3.95 -2.27 8.28
N TYR A 23 3.26 -1.89 9.34
CA TYR A 23 2.06 -1.09 9.23
C TYR A 23 2.42 0.39 9.05
N TYR A 24 1.89 1.00 7.98
CA TYR A 24 2.04 2.43 7.70
C TYR A 24 0.67 3.07 7.52
N THR A 25 0.51 4.28 8.04
CA THR A 25 -0.67 5.10 7.79
C THR A 25 -0.58 5.78 6.42
N ILE A 26 -1.73 6.15 5.84
CA ILE A 26 -1.76 6.86 4.55
C ILE A 26 -0.90 8.14 4.56
N PRO A 27 -0.96 9.02 5.60
CA PRO A 27 -0.07 10.18 5.67
C PRO A 27 1.43 9.83 5.63
N GLN A 28 1.84 8.78 6.35
CA GLN A 28 3.24 8.30 6.32
C GLN A 28 3.65 7.81 4.93
N MET A 29 2.78 7.07 4.25
CA MET A 29 3.03 6.62 2.88
C MET A 29 3.22 7.80 1.92
N VAL A 30 2.35 8.80 2.01
CA VAL A 30 2.45 10.03 1.20
C VAL A 30 3.74 10.77 1.47
N GLU A 31 4.21 10.83 2.72
CA GLU A 31 5.48 11.43 3.10
C GLU A 31 6.68 10.69 2.48
N TYR A 32 6.68 9.34 2.53
CA TYR A 32 7.71 8.55 1.86
C TYR A 32 7.75 8.77 0.35
N PHE A 33 6.58 8.88 -0.30
CA PHE A 33 6.51 9.22 -1.72
C PHE A 33 7.06 10.63 -2.01
N HIS A 34 6.76 11.60 -1.18
CA HIS A 34 7.31 12.95 -1.30
C HIS A 34 8.85 12.95 -1.19
N ILE A 35 9.40 12.28 -0.18
CA ILE A 35 10.85 12.16 0.03
C ILE A 35 11.53 11.45 -1.16
N ALA A 36 10.93 10.38 -1.68
CA ALA A 36 11.52 9.58 -2.74
C ALA A 36 11.43 10.23 -4.13
N SER A 37 10.33 10.92 -4.43
CA SER A 37 10.09 11.55 -5.74
C SER A 37 10.69 12.95 -5.87
N GLY A 38 10.97 13.63 -4.74
CA GLY A 38 11.34 15.04 -4.72
C GLY A 38 10.22 15.98 -5.18
N GLY A 39 8.98 15.48 -5.30
CA GLY A 39 7.81 16.23 -5.72
C GLY A 39 7.32 17.24 -4.67
N LYS A 40 6.20 17.91 -4.95
CA LYS A 40 5.58 18.82 -3.99
C LYS A 40 4.95 18.05 -2.84
N ALA A 41 5.17 18.49 -1.60
CA ALA A 41 4.51 17.92 -0.43
C ALA A 41 2.99 18.07 -0.53
N ILE A 42 2.26 16.97 -0.35
CA ILE A 42 0.80 17.00 -0.28
C ILE A 42 0.40 17.45 1.12
N LYS A 43 0.07 18.75 1.25
CA LYS A 43 -0.32 19.34 2.54
C LYS A 43 -1.80 19.16 2.88
N ALA A 44 -2.64 18.87 1.90
CA ALA A 44 -4.08 18.75 2.09
C ALA A 44 -4.46 17.28 2.34
N ILE A 45 -4.78 16.96 3.57
CA ILE A 45 -5.36 15.67 3.94
C ILE A 45 -6.89 15.86 3.93
N LEU A 46 -7.55 15.22 2.97
CA LEU A 46 -9.00 15.26 2.88
C LEU A 46 -9.59 14.44 4.04
N PRO A 47 -10.46 15.00 4.88
CA PRO A 47 -11.07 14.24 5.96
C PRO A 47 -11.94 13.11 5.38
N MET A 48 -11.86 11.92 5.97
CA MET A 48 -12.52 10.72 5.47
C MET A 48 -14.04 10.85 5.34
N TRP A 49 -14.69 11.65 6.20
CA TRP A 49 -16.14 11.89 6.12
C TRP A 49 -16.52 12.60 4.81
N LEU A 50 -15.70 13.56 4.37
CA LEU A 50 -15.92 14.29 3.11
C LEU A 50 -15.71 13.36 1.90
N ALA A 51 -14.68 12.51 1.93
CA ALA A 51 -14.46 11.50 0.91
C ALA A 51 -15.64 10.51 0.80
N LYS A 52 -16.20 10.08 1.95
CA LYS A 52 -17.39 9.22 1.98
C LYS A 52 -18.65 9.89 1.43
N MET A 53 -18.85 11.19 1.69
CA MET A 53 -19.99 11.93 1.12
C MET A 53 -19.89 12.14 -0.39
N THR A 54 -18.68 12.36 -0.90
CA THR A 54 -18.45 12.61 -2.34
C THR A 54 -18.34 11.31 -3.15
N ALA A 55 -18.11 10.16 -2.52
CA ALA A 55 -17.95 8.88 -3.23
C ALA A 55 -19.14 8.51 -4.14
N PRO A 56 -20.42 8.54 -3.70
CA PRO A 56 -21.53 8.18 -4.57
C PRO A 56 -21.73 9.16 -5.74
N LEU A 57 -21.44 10.44 -5.50
CA LEU A 57 -21.52 11.46 -6.55
C LEU A 57 -20.42 11.29 -7.59
N SER A 58 -19.22 10.96 -7.14
CA SER A 58 -18.07 10.61 -7.98
C SER A 58 -18.38 9.39 -8.85
N GLU A 59 -18.93 8.31 -8.26
CA GLU A 59 -19.30 7.11 -8.98
C GLU A 59 -20.33 7.39 -10.09
N LEU A 60 -21.36 8.19 -9.80
CA LEU A 60 -22.36 8.58 -10.78
C LEU A 60 -21.74 9.40 -11.93
N TYR A 61 -20.86 10.34 -11.61
CA TYR A 61 -20.16 11.16 -12.60
C TYR A 61 -19.29 10.31 -13.55
N TYR A 62 -18.48 9.38 -13.00
CA TYR A 62 -17.63 8.51 -13.79
C TYR A 62 -18.41 7.47 -14.58
N LYS A 63 -19.55 6.99 -14.05
CA LYS A 63 -20.49 6.11 -14.78
C LYS A 63 -21.07 6.80 -16.01
N LEU A 64 -21.46 8.07 -15.89
CA LEU A 64 -21.94 8.86 -17.04
C LEU A 64 -20.84 9.08 -18.09
N ARG A 65 -19.58 9.24 -17.66
CA ARG A 65 -18.43 9.41 -18.56
C ARG A 65 -17.87 8.08 -19.10
N LYS A 66 -18.40 6.93 -18.72
CA LYS A 66 -17.88 5.59 -19.07
C LYS A 66 -16.40 5.42 -18.74
N GLN A 67 -15.94 6.03 -17.66
CA GLN A 67 -14.56 5.93 -17.15
C GLN A 67 -14.56 5.21 -15.81
N PRO A 68 -13.48 4.48 -15.48
CA PRO A 68 -13.35 3.87 -14.16
C PRO A 68 -13.33 4.95 -13.07
N PRO A 69 -14.10 4.79 -11.99
CA PRO A 69 -14.13 5.78 -10.90
C PRO A 69 -12.77 5.86 -10.20
N LEU A 70 -12.37 7.07 -9.83
CA LEU A 70 -11.11 7.32 -9.11
C LEU A 70 -11.11 6.62 -7.74
N TYR A 71 -12.24 6.63 -7.07
CA TYR A 71 -12.46 5.90 -5.82
C TYR A 71 -13.92 5.46 -5.71
N THR A 72 -14.12 4.32 -5.06
CA THR A 72 -15.44 3.74 -4.80
C THR A 72 -15.71 3.68 -3.30
N PRO A 73 -16.97 3.55 -2.85
CA PRO A 73 -17.28 3.31 -1.45
C PRO A 73 -16.55 2.09 -0.88
N TYR A 74 -16.36 1.05 -1.69
CA TYR A 74 -15.62 -0.15 -1.31
C TYR A 74 -14.11 0.13 -1.10
N SER A 75 -13.46 0.90 -1.98
CA SER A 75 -12.05 1.26 -1.80
C SER A 75 -11.84 2.12 -0.55
N LEU A 76 -12.78 3.01 -0.23
CA LEU A 76 -12.74 3.78 1.02
C LEU A 76 -12.94 2.89 2.26
N TYR A 77 -13.80 1.88 2.16
CA TYR A 77 -13.99 0.90 3.23
C TYR A 77 -12.70 0.10 3.47
N THR A 78 -12.04 -0.39 2.43
CA THR A 78 -10.78 -1.12 2.57
C THR A 78 -9.66 -0.28 3.17
N LEU A 79 -9.58 1.01 2.85
CA LEU A 79 -8.63 1.95 3.47
C LEU A 79 -8.87 2.16 4.97
N THR A 80 -10.10 1.97 5.44
CA THR A 80 -10.45 2.09 6.87
C THR A 80 -10.41 0.75 7.61
N SER A 81 -10.25 -0.36 6.91
CA SER A 81 -10.18 -1.70 7.50
C SER A 81 -8.85 -1.92 8.20
N ASN A 82 -8.88 -2.80 9.22
CA ASN A 82 -7.65 -3.18 9.91
C ASN A 82 -6.72 -3.97 8.98
N ALA A 83 -5.59 -3.38 8.63
CA ALA A 83 -4.54 -3.99 7.81
C ALA A 83 -3.27 -4.30 8.62
N ASN A 84 -3.34 -4.24 9.96
CA ASN A 84 -2.22 -4.53 10.84
C ASN A 84 -2.10 -6.04 11.07
N PHE A 85 -1.37 -6.72 10.19
CA PHE A 85 -1.11 -8.16 10.28
C PHE A 85 0.27 -8.41 10.84
N SER A 86 0.35 -9.28 11.86
CA SER A 86 1.62 -9.66 12.47
C SER A 86 2.36 -10.71 11.63
N HIS A 87 3.61 -10.43 11.30
CA HIS A 87 4.53 -11.36 10.65
C HIS A 87 5.50 -12.03 11.64
N ALA A 88 5.26 -11.90 12.94
CA ALA A 88 6.17 -12.38 13.99
C ALA A 88 6.46 -13.89 13.91
N LYS A 89 5.50 -14.72 13.45
CA LYS A 89 5.73 -16.16 13.23
C LYS A 89 6.73 -16.39 12.09
N ALA A 90 6.56 -15.69 10.97
CA ALA A 90 7.47 -15.78 9.84
C ALA A 90 8.88 -15.30 10.20
N GLN A 91 8.98 -14.25 11.00
CA GLN A 91 10.26 -13.74 11.50
C GLN A 91 10.99 -14.79 12.35
N ARG A 92 10.30 -15.42 13.30
CA ARG A 92 10.91 -16.41 14.19
C ARG A 92 11.30 -17.72 13.48
N GLU A 93 10.43 -18.22 12.60
CA GLU A 93 10.58 -19.57 12.04
C GLU A 93 11.32 -19.59 10.69
N LEU A 94 11.19 -18.52 9.91
CA LEU A 94 11.80 -18.43 8.57
C LEU A 94 12.98 -17.46 8.51
N GLY A 95 13.21 -16.65 9.57
CA GLY A 95 14.15 -15.55 9.51
C GLY A 95 13.69 -14.42 8.59
N TYR A 96 12.36 -14.28 8.39
CA TYR A 96 11.80 -13.25 7.55
C TYR A 96 12.09 -11.85 8.10
N SER A 97 12.54 -10.95 7.25
CA SER A 97 12.74 -9.54 7.57
C SER A 97 12.02 -8.66 6.56
N VAL A 98 11.47 -7.56 7.02
CA VAL A 98 10.80 -6.57 6.17
C VAL A 98 11.82 -5.56 5.69
N ARG A 99 11.80 -5.24 4.39
CA ARG A 99 12.62 -4.19 3.81
C ARG A 99 12.07 -2.82 4.21
N PRO A 100 12.94 -1.83 4.54
CA PRO A 100 12.50 -0.47 4.83
C PRO A 100 11.62 0.10 3.72
N MET A 101 10.49 0.72 4.09
CA MET A 101 9.53 1.26 3.13
C MET A 101 10.15 2.33 2.23
N LEU A 102 11.02 3.18 2.79
CA LEU A 102 11.67 4.25 2.04
C LEU A 102 12.48 3.72 0.85
N ASP A 103 13.21 2.61 1.04
CA ASP A 103 14.00 2.00 -0.03
C ASP A 103 13.10 1.40 -1.11
N THR A 104 11.98 0.81 -0.70
CA THR A 104 10.99 0.27 -1.63
C THR A 104 10.37 1.39 -2.48
N VAL A 105 10.01 2.51 -1.86
CA VAL A 105 9.42 3.65 -2.56
C VAL A 105 10.43 4.35 -3.46
N ARG A 106 11.72 4.42 -3.06
CA ARG A 106 12.79 4.93 -3.92
C ARG A 106 12.98 4.11 -5.18
N ASP A 107 13.07 2.79 -5.05
CA ASP A 107 13.19 1.90 -6.22
C ASP A 107 11.99 2.03 -7.15
N MET A 108 10.79 2.14 -6.58
CA MET A 108 9.58 2.36 -7.36
C MET A 108 9.61 3.71 -8.10
N ALA A 109 10.06 4.79 -7.45
CA ALA A 109 10.19 6.11 -8.08
C ALA A 109 11.22 6.10 -9.22
N VAL A 110 12.35 5.42 -9.04
CA VAL A 110 13.36 5.23 -10.09
C VAL A 110 12.76 4.48 -11.28
N TRP A 111 12.07 3.37 -11.02
CA TRP A 111 11.45 2.58 -12.08
C TRP A 111 10.40 3.36 -12.86
N PHE A 112 9.55 4.17 -12.21
CA PHE A 112 8.58 5.02 -12.89
C PHE A 112 9.25 6.07 -13.79
N LYS A 113 10.37 6.66 -13.35
CA LYS A 113 11.16 7.59 -14.16
C LYS A 113 11.78 6.90 -15.39
N GLU A 114 12.36 5.73 -15.20
CA GLU A 114 12.96 4.95 -16.31
C GLU A 114 11.93 4.53 -17.37
N LYS A 115 10.68 4.28 -16.94
CA LYS A 115 9.57 3.91 -17.84
C LYS A 115 8.83 5.13 -18.42
N GLY A 116 9.20 6.35 -18.04
CA GLY A 116 8.58 7.58 -18.57
C GLY A 116 7.15 7.82 -18.08
N PHE A 117 6.79 7.27 -16.91
CA PHE A 117 5.46 7.54 -16.32
C PHE A 117 5.43 8.83 -15.51
N VAL A 118 6.57 9.37 -15.13
CA VAL A 118 6.77 10.65 -14.39
C VAL A 118 8.08 11.30 -14.84
#